data_24bc00d4fdd3ca403b8160a06dc95a3b
#
_entry.id   24bc00d4fdd3ca403b8160a06dc95a3b
#
_cell.length_a   1.000
_cell.length_b   1.000
_cell.length_c   1.000
_cell.angle_alpha   90.00
_cell.angle_beta   90.00
_cell.angle_gamma   90.00
#
_symmetry.space_group_name_H-M   'P 1'
#
loop_
_entity.id
_entity.type
_entity.pdbx_description
1 polymer ?
#
loop_
_entity_poly.entity_id
_entity_poly.type
_entity_poly.pdbx_seq_one_letter_code
_entity_poly.pdbx_strand_id
1 'polypeptide(L)'
;RESAPTSFAASAPRPRLGWPSTPVRSSSVRWCGSGSPTACPHRAPTSRVAVVVPPVALGGPVLAYRRFEVRAVPLDALAGPAQVDALMGILKARNNVIVFGGTGAGKTTLLDALCSQLPPHERLVVVEDTAELMPPGRHLVRLEARRANAEGAGSVDLGDLVRAALRLRPDRLIVGEVRGGEAADLVSALSTGHDGGLSTVHAGNPAEAMDRLESLTLLGAPGLGIAGIRRRLHAAVDVLVGVERRGDGSRGVVGVWSLEGTAESPTFVPLAGSAPVPLPGESRRGVGRG
;
A
#
# COMPACT_ATOMS: atom_id res chain seq x y z
N ARG A 1 -22.40 79.32 9.95
CA ARG A 1 -21.04 79.48 9.42
C ARG A 1 -20.50 78.09 9.37
N GLU A 2 -20.73 77.50 8.36
CA GLU A 2 -19.99 76.95 7.21
C GLU A 2 -18.62 76.41 7.61
N SER A 3 -18.49 75.12 7.51
CA SER A 3 -17.21 74.42 7.33
C SER A 3 -17.41 73.25 6.36
N ALA A 4 -16.64 73.24 5.30
CA ALA A 4 -16.71 72.38 4.13
C ALA A 4 -16.29 70.94 4.42
N PRO A 5 -16.70 69.97 3.55
CA PRO A 5 -16.42 68.53 3.72
C PRO A 5 -15.09 68.15 3.13
N THR A 6 -14.38 67.32 3.87
CA THR A 6 -13.15 66.67 3.47
C THR A 6 -13.44 65.53 2.49
N SER A 7 -12.83 65.56 1.32
CA SER A 7 -12.93 64.57 0.25
C SER A 7 -12.32 63.20 0.66
N PHE A 8 -13.12 62.17 0.57
CA PHE A 8 -12.65 60.79 0.63
C PHE A 8 -12.10 60.38 -0.76
N ALA A 9 -10.81 60.16 -0.81
CA ALA A 9 -10.17 59.58 -1.99
C ALA A 9 -10.57 58.09 -2.08
N ALA A 10 -11.22 57.74 -3.18
CA ALA A 10 -11.55 56.37 -3.54
C ALA A 10 -10.27 55.57 -3.83
N SER A 11 -10.01 54.57 -3.04
CA SER A 11 -8.96 53.61 -3.29
C SER A 11 -9.35 52.68 -4.44
N ALA A 12 -8.51 52.62 -5.47
CA ALA A 12 -8.66 51.72 -6.63
C ALA A 12 -8.72 50.27 -6.20
N PRO A 13 -9.54 49.43 -6.90
CA PRO A 13 -9.62 48.00 -6.60
C PRO A 13 -8.29 47.29 -6.94
N ARG A 14 -7.76 46.57 -5.98
CA ARG A 14 -6.63 45.67 -6.20
C ARG A 14 -7.03 44.54 -7.13
N PRO A 15 -6.18 44.14 -8.11
CA PRO A 15 -6.49 43.02 -8.99
C PRO A 15 -6.56 41.73 -8.17
N ARG A 16 -7.66 41.01 -8.27
CA ARG A 16 -7.81 39.64 -7.76
C ARG A 16 -6.96 38.72 -8.63
N LEU A 17 -5.75 38.39 -8.18
CA LEU A 17 -5.01 37.27 -8.72
C LEU A 17 -5.77 35.99 -8.33
N GLY A 18 -6.51 35.46 -9.30
CA GLY A 18 -7.14 34.15 -9.18
C GLY A 18 -6.08 33.07 -9.18
N TRP A 19 -5.76 32.55 -7.99
CA TRP A 19 -4.94 31.36 -7.86
C TRP A 19 -5.87 30.12 -7.94
N PRO A 20 -5.49 29.09 -8.72
CA PRO A 20 -6.26 27.85 -8.73
C PRO A 20 -6.17 27.16 -7.36
N SER A 21 -7.31 26.76 -6.86
CA SER A 21 -7.52 26.14 -5.55
C SER A 21 -7.13 24.66 -5.52
N THR A 22 -5.86 24.30 -5.78
CA THR A 22 -5.38 22.94 -5.58
C THR A 22 -3.94 22.94 -5.05
N PRO A 23 -3.75 22.76 -3.74
CA PRO A 23 -2.45 22.99 -3.11
C PRO A 23 -1.52 21.77 -3.01
N VAL A 24 -1.88 20.60 -3.52
CA VAL A 24 -1.00 19.41 -3.43
C VAL A 24 -0.87 18.75 -4.79
N ARG A 25 0.25 18.98 -5.45
CA ARG A 25 0.65 18.18 -6.61
C ARG A 25 1.70 17.17 -6.21
N SER A 26 1.36 15.89 -6.17
CA SER A 26 2.32 14.80 -6.27
C SER A 26 2.35 14.36 -7.74
N SER A 27 3.46 14.58 -8.42
CA SER A 27 3.67 14.08 -9.77
C SER A 27 4.81 13.06 -9.74
N SER A 28 4.58 11.89 -10.32
CA SER A 28 5.67 10.97 -10.65
C SER A 28 6.33 11.48 -11.94
N VAL A 29 7.58 11.89 -11.84
CA VAL A 29 8.38 12.28 -13.01
C VAL A 29 9.14 11.05 -13.47
N ARG A 30 8.84 10.59 -14.68
CA ARG A 30 9.63 9.56 -15.37
C ARG A 30 10.77 10.26 -16.10
N TRP A 31 12.02 9.97 -15.71
CA TRP A 31 13.20 10.43 -16.42
C TRP A 31 13.68 9.32 -17.38
N CYS A 32 13.54 9.54 -18.70
CA CYS A 32 14.23 8.74 -19.71
C CYS A 32 15.54 9.46 -20.04
N GLY A 33 16.66 8.92 -19.59
CA GLY A 33 17.96 9.39 -20.04
C GLY A 33 18.16 9.07 -21.53
N SER A 34 18.68 10.01 -22.30
CA SER A 34 19.00 9.89 -23.71
C SER A 34 20.14 8.89 -23.92
N GLY A 35 19.82 7.67 -24.32
CA GLY A 35 20.74 6.62 -24.69
C GLY A 35 20.05 5.55 -25.52
N SER A 36 20.55 5.35 -26.71
CA SER A 36 20.32 4.31 -27.74
C SER A 36 19.04 3.44 -27.68
N PRO A 37 18.28 3.28 -28.78
CA PRO A 37 16.95 2.67 -28.83
C PRO A 37 16.90 1.13 -28.72
N THR A 38 17.99 0.45 -28.41
CA THR A 38 18.08 -1.03 -28.40
C THR A 38 18.14 -1.67 -27.03
N ALA A 39 18.12 -0.89 -25.95
CA ALA A 39 18.03 -1.41 -24.60
C ALA A 39 17.03 -0.54 -23.83
N CYS A 40 15.76 -0.90 -23.86
CA CYS A 40 14.85 -0.45 -22.81
C CYS A 40 15.12 -1.35 -21.58
N PRO A 41 16.02 -0.96 -20.67
CA PRO A 41 16.16 -1.69 -19.42
C PRO A 41 14.87 -1.40 -18.65
N HIS A 42 14.13 -2.42 -18.31
CA HIS A 42 12.88 -2.38 -17.53
C HIS A 42 13.06 -1.81 -16.10
N ARG A 43 14.03 -0.94 -15.88
CA ARG A 43 14.42 -0.38 -14.57
C ARG A 43 14.72 1.12 -14.67
N ALA A 44 13.73 1.92 -15.00
CA ALA A 44 13.84 3.35 -14.66
C ALA A 44 13.57 3.50 -13.14
N PRO A 45 14.49 4.11 -12.37
CA PRO A 45 14.23 4.39 -10.98
C PRO A 45 13.04 5.33 -10.90
N THR A 46 11.91 4.85 -10.38
CA THR A 46 10.76 5.69 -10.10
C THR A 46 11.06 6.51 -8.86
N SER A 47 10.83 7.80 -8.93
CA SER A 47 11.01 8.71 -7.81
C SER A 47 9.69 9.43 -7.54
N ARG A 48 9.33 9.57 -6.28
CA ARG A 48 8.15 10.34 -5.88
C ARG A 48 8.60 11.69 -5.35
N VAL A 49 8.04 12.77 -5.89
CA VAL A 49 8.30 14.14 -5.45
C VAL A 49 6.99 14.73 -4.93
N ALA A 50 6.99 15.19 -3.69
CA ALA A 50 5.90 15.97 -3.12
C ALA A 50 6.37 17.42 -2.95
N VAL A 51 5.58 18.37 -3.44
CA VAL A 51 5.90 19.80 -3.36
C VAL A 51 4.72 20.51 -2.71
N VAL A 52 5.01 21.28 -1.68
CA VAL A 52 4.05 22.16 -1.01
C VAL A 52 4.54 23.60 -1.16
N VAL A 53 3.70 24.47 -1.67
CA VAL A 53 4.05 25.87 -1.95
C VAL A 53 3.21 26.84 -1.10
N PRO A 54 3.66 28.10 -0.92
CA PRO A 54 2.81 29.13 -0.32
C PRO A 54 1.46 29.28 -1.05
N PRO A 55 0.39 29.61 -0.34
CA PRO A 55 0.31 30.01 1.07
C PRO A 55 0.22 28.84 2.06
N VAL A 56 0.17 27.57 1.58
CA VAL A 56 0.06 26.39 2.46
C VAL A 56 1.37 26.15 3.21
N ALA A 57 2.52 26.29 2.57
CA ALA A 57 3.83 26.24 3.19
C ALA A 57 4.22 27.65 3.66
N LEU A 58 4.03 27.97 4.95
CA LEU A 58 4.22 29.32 5.50
C LEU A 58 5.69 29.79 5.46
N GLY A 59 6.66 28.87 5.57
CA GLY A 59 8.10 29.18 5.56
C GLY A 59 8.75 29.17 4.17
N GLY A 60 7.97 29.08 3.08
CA GLY A 60 8.46 28.95 1.71
C GLY A 60 8.16 27.57 1.11
N PRO A 61 8.54 27.32 -0.15
CA PRO A 61 8.33 26.03 -0.80
C PRO A 61 9.02 24.88 -0.06
N VAL A 62 8.29 23.78 0.18
CA VAL A 62 8.83 22.55 0.76
C VAL A 62 8.79 21.44 -0.31
N LEU A 63 9.90 20.73 -0.47
CA LEU A 63 10.05 19.66 -1.41
C LEU A 63 10.49 18.39 -0.67
N ALA A 64 9.71 17.32 -0.80
CA ALA A 64 10.07 15.99 -0.33
C ALA A 64 10.34 15.09 -1.54
N TYR A 65 11.55 14.54 -1.60
CA TYR A 65 11.99 13.66 -2.66
C TYR A 65 12.22 12.26 -2.10
N ARG A 66 11.46 11.27 -2.60
CA ARG A 66 11.64 9.85 -2.27
C ARG A 66 12.15 9.11 -3.50
N ARG A 67 13.38 8.67 -3.43
CA ARG A 67 13.97 7.80 -4.44
C ARG A 67 13.68 6.34 -4.08
N PHE A 68 13.15 5.59 -5.04
CA PHE A 68 13.01 4.14 -4.90
C PHE A 68 14.33 3.48 -5.30
N GLU A 69 14.91 2.76 -4.38
CA GLU A 69 16.10 1.96 -4.66
C GLU A 69 15.63 0.60 -5.17
N VAL A 70 15.92 0.32 -6.44
CA VAL A 70 15.64 -0.98 -7.05
C VAL A 70 16.73 -1.96 -6.61
N ARG A 71 16.66 -2.40 -5.38
CA ARG A 71 17.54 -3.45 -4.87
C ARG A 71 16.69 -4.64 -4.48
N ALA A 72 16.87 -5.76 -5.21
CA ALA A 72 16.29 -7.03 -4.80
C ALA A 72 16.91 -7.42 -3.45
N VAL A 73 16.10 -7.40 -2.41
CA VAL A 73 16.51 -7.88 -1.08
C VAL A 73 16.09 -9.34 -0.99
N PRO A 74 17.01 -10.28 -0.79
CA PRO A 74 16.64 -11.68 -0.68
C PRO A 74 15.85 -11.93 0.61
N LEU A 75 14.98 -12.95 0.59
CA LEU A 75 14.05 -13.22 1.70
C LEU A 75 14.79 -13.57 3.02
N ASP A 76 15.92 -14.24 2.94
CA ASP A 76 16.77 -14.60 4.07
C ASP A 76 17.48 -13.40 4.75
N ALA A 77 17.57 -12.27 4.03
CA ALA A 77 18.02 -11.01 4.64
C ALA A 77 16.91 -10.31 5.46
N LEU A 78 15.64 -10.71 5.28
CA LEU A 78 14.47 -10.13 5.95
C LEU A 78 13.89 -11.05 7.02
N ALA A 79 14.14 -12.36 6.95
CA ALA A 79 13.52 -13.36 7.80
C ALA A 79 14.55 -14.38 8.27
N GLY A 80 14.37 -14.87 9.49
CA GLY A 80 15.20 -15.99 10.01
C GLY A 80 14.86 -17.32 9.31
N PRO A 81 15.74 -18.34 9.42
CA PRO A 81 15.57 -19.60 8.68
C PRO A 81 14.20 -20.25 8.85
N ALA A 82 13.71 -20.38 10.08
CA ALA A 82 12.40 -20.97 10.35
C ALA A 82 11.22 -20.16 9.75
N GLN A 83 11.37 -18.82 9.70
CA GLN A 83 10.37 -17.95 9.05
C GLN A 83 10.43 -18.09 7.53
N VAL A 84 11.63 -18.22 6.95
CA VAL A 84 11.80 -18.46 5.51
C VAL A 84 11.12 -19.77 5.12
N ASP A 85 11.37 -20.87 5.85
CA ASP A 85 10.76 -22.17 5.59
C ASP A 85 9.23 -22.10 5.68
N ALA A 86 8.69 -21.44 6.71
CA ALA A 86 7.25 -21.24 6.85
C ALA A 86 6.68 -20.43 5.68
N LEU A 87 7.30 -19.31 5.30
CA LEU A 87 6.86 -18.46 4.19
C LEU A 87 6.91 -19.20 2.85
N MET A 88 7.95 -20.02 2.62
CA MET A 88 8.03 -20.87 1.43
C MET A 88 6.91 -21.91 1.37
N GLY A 89 6.58 -22.54 2.51
CA GLY A 89 5.44 -23.44 2.64
C GLY A 89 4.11 -22.76 2.34
N ILE A 90 3.90 -21.56 2.88
CA ILE A 90 2.71 -20.73 2.68
C ILE A 90 2.54 -20.35 1.20
N LEU A 91 3.61 -19.90 0.54
CA LEU A 91 3.58 -19.58 -0.89
C LEU A 91 3.27 -20.80 -1.76
N LYS A 92 3.87 -21.96 -1.42
CA LYS A 92 3.63 -23.22 -2.13
C LYS A 92 2.20 -23.71 -1.97
N ALA A 93 1.62 -23.55 -0.79
CA ALA A 93 0.23 -23.90 -0.50
C ALA A 93 -0.79 -22.93 -1.12
N ARG A 94 -0.33 -21.86 -1.77
CA ARG A 94 -1.16 -20.80 -2.37
C ARG A 94 -2.06 -20.09 -1.35
N ASN A 95 -1.57 -19.94 -0.12
CA ASN A 95 -2.28 -19.13 0.87
C ASN A 95 -2.30 -17.65 0.47
N ASN A 96 -3.38 -16.98 0.80
CA ASN A 96 -3.53 -15.54 0.67
C ASN A 96 -2.83 -14.84 1.84
N VAL A 97 -1.87 -13.97 1.53
CA VAL A 97 -1.00 -13.35 2.53
C VAL A 97 -1.21 -11.85 2.59
N ILE A 98 -1.42 -11.34 3.79
CA ILE A 98 -1.44 -9.91 4.07
C ILE A 98 -0.18 -9.54 4.87
N VAL A 99 0.69 -8.74 4.28
CA VAL A 99 1.84 -8.17 4.96
C VAL A 99 1.43 -6.88 5.66
N PHE A 100 1.71 -6.77 6.95
CA PHE A 100 1.42 -5.56 7.72
C PHE A 100 2.67 -4.97 8.36
N GLY A 101 2.62 -3.70 8.70
CA GLY A 101 3.71 -2.97 9.34
C GLY A 101 3.52 -1.47 9.25
N GLY A 102 4.29 -0.72 10.03
CA GLY A 102 4.29 0.73 10.05
C GLY A 102 4.80 1.37 8.75
N THR A 103 4.80 2.71 8.73
CA THR A 103 5.38 3.46 7.61
C THR A 103 6.90 3.22 7.54
N GLY A 104 7.41 2.88 6.37
CA GLY A 104 8.84 2.60 6.17
C GLY A 104 9.34 1.29 6.79
N ALA A 105 8.46 0.44 7.31
CA ALA A 105 8.79 -0.86 7.90
C ALA A 105 9.40 -1.85 6.90
N GLY A 106 9.14 -1.68 5.59
CA GLY A 106 9.65 -2.57 4.55
C GLY A 106 8.60 -3.51 3.97
N LYS A 107 7.31 -3.21 4.11
CA LYS A 107 6.21 -4.02 3.55
C LYS A 107 6.39 -4.32 2.07
N THR A 108 6.61 -3.29 1.24
CA THR A 108 6.84 -3.43 -0.20
C THR A 108 8.10 -4.25 -0.50
N THR A 109 9.16 -4.09 0.32
CA THR A 109 10.41 -4.86 0.19
C THR A 109 10.18 -6.34 0.47
N LEU A 110 9.43 -6.65 1.55
CA LEU A 110 9.08 -8.05 1.86
C LEU A 110 8.14 -8.63 0.79
N LEU A 111 7.16 -7.85 0.32
CA LEU A 111 6.26 -8.28 -0.74
C LEU A 111 7.02 -8.62 -2.03
N ASP A 112 8.00 -7.78 -2.43
CA ASP A 112 8.86 -8.05 -3.59
C ASP A 112 9.73 -9.29 -3.40
N ALA A 113 10.29 -9.47 -2.18
CA ALA A 113 11.04 -10.66 -1.82
C ALA A 113 10.20 -11.94 -1.89
N LEU A 114 8.94 -11.91 -1.41
CA LEU A 114 7.99 -13.04 -1.52
C LEU A 114 7.64 -13.32 -2.99
N CYS A 115 7.35 -12.30 -3.77
CA CYS A 115 7.08 -12.44 -5.20
C CYS A 115 8.26 -13.06 -5.95
N SER A 116 9.49 -12.79 -5.52
CA SER A 116 10.71 -13.35 -6.11
C SER A 116 10.87 -14.86 -5.87
N GLN A 117 10.16 -15.42 -4.90
CA GLN A 117 10.16 -16.85 -4.61
C GLN A 117 9.09 -17.63 -5.39
N LEU A 118 8.19 -16.93 -6.10
CA LEU A 118 7.11 -17.57 -6.85
C LEU A 118 7.65 -18.27 -8.10
N PRO A 119 7.01 -19.38 -8.53
CA PRO A 119 7.41 -20.11 -9.71
C PRO A 119 7.42 -19.22 -10.97
N PRO A 120 8.46 -19.29 -11.81
CA PRO A 120 8.62 -18.39 -12.97
C PRO A 120 7.58 -18.59 -14.07
N HIS A 121 6.82 -19.69 -14.04
CA HIS A 121 5.74 -19.99 -14.98
C HIS A 121 4.39 -19.41 -14.52
N GLU A 122 4.25 -19.02 -13.24
CA GLU A 122 3.03 -18.40 -12.76
C GLU A 122 2.85 -16.98 -13.33
N ARG A 123 1.62 -16.67 -13.74
CA ARG A 123 1.25 -15.34 -14.23
C ARG A 123 0.95 -14.42 -13.06
N LEU A 124 1.85 -13.48 -12.83
CA LEU A 124 1.71 -12.45 -11.80
C LEU A 124 1.03 -11.21 -12.38
N VAL A 125 -0.06 -10.77 -11.79
CA VAL A 125 -0.65 -9.46 -12.09
C VAL A 125 -0.50 -8.57 -10.87
N VAL A 126 0.30 -7.54 -11.01
CA VAL A 126 0.65 -6.58 -9.95
C VAL A 126 -0.15 -5.30 -10.16
N VAL A 127 -0.84 -4.86 -9.12
CA VAL A 127 -1.66 -3.64 -9.09
C VAL A 127 -1.11 -2.69 -8.03
N GLU A 128 -0.78 -1.46 -8.41
CA GLU A 128 -0.17 -0.47 -7.51
C GLU A 128 -0.69 0.95 -7.77
N ASP A 129 -0.76 1.78 -6.73
CA ASP A 129 -0.99 3.24 -6.87
C ASP A 129 0.20 3.93 -7.57
N THR A 130 1.40 3.48 -7.25
CA THR A 130 2.64 3.88 -7.90
C THR A 130 3.51 2.64 -7.99
N ALA A 131 4.05 2.37 -9.17
CA ALA A 131 4.82 1.17 -9.46
C ALA A 131 6.15 1.15 -8.67
N GLU A 132 6.19 0.39 -7.59
CA GLU A 132 7.36 0.17 -6.71
C GLU A 132 7.88 -1.28 -6.81
N LEU A 133 6.99 -2.26 -6.99
CA LEU A 133 7.33 -3.68 -7.07
C LEU A 133 8.01 -4.02 -8.39
N MET A 134 9.05 -4.83 -8.32
CA MET A 134 9.83 -5.26 -9.48
C MET A 134 10.12 -6.78 -9.43
N PRO A 135 9.11 -7.63 -9.19
CA PRO A 135 9.33 -9.05 -9.09
C PRO A 135 9.91 -9.60 -10.40
N PRO A 136 10.85 -10.55 -10.34
CA PRO A 136 11.32 -11.22 -11.52
C PRO A 136 10.21 -12.11 -12.09
N GLY A 137 10.15 -12.28 -13.41
CA GLY A 137 9.21 -13.20 -14.04
C GLY A 137 9.00 -12.92 -15.52
N ARG A 138 8.67 -13.97 -16.27
CA ARG A 138 8.36 -13.87 -17.70
C ARG A 138 6.90 -13.51 -17.96
N HIS A 139 5.99 -13.93 -17.04
CA HIS A 139 4.56 -13.68 -17.13
C HIS A 139 4.11 -12.60 -16.13
N LEU A 140 4.80 -11.45 -16.16
CA LEU A 140 4.51 -10.31 -15.28
C LEU A 140 3.68 -9.26 -16.02
N VAL A 141 2.51 -8.94 -15.47
CA VAL A 141 1.70 -7.79 -15.87
C VAL A 141 1.69 -6.80 -14.72
N ARG A 142 2.01 -5.53 -15.00
CA ARG A 142 2.01 -4.45 -14.01
C ARG A 142 0.98 -3.41 -14.39
N LEU A 143 0.09 -3.10 -13.48
CA LEU A 143 -0.97 -2.11 -13.62
C LEU A 143 -0.72 -1.02 -12.59
N GLU A 144 -0.64 0.23 -13.04
CA GLU A 144 -0.43 1.39 -12.18
C GLU A 144 -1.64 2.32 -12.27
N ALA A 145 -2.13 2.79 -11.11
CA ALA A 145 -3.23 3.73 -11.04
C ALA A 145 -2.90 5.04 -11.76
N ARG A 146 -3.90 5.64 -12.37
CA ARG A 146 -3.76 6.88 -13.10
C ARG A 146 -4.63 7.96 -12.46
N ARG A 147 -4.02 9.06 -12.11
CA ARG A 147 -4.77 10.25 -11.68
C ARG A 147 -5.45 10.92 -12.87
N ALA A 148 -6.56 11.61 -12.57
CA ALA A 148 -7.21 12.46 -13.55
C ALA A 148 -6.21 13.49 -14.12
N ASN A 149 -6.38 13.82 -15.41
CA ASN A 149 -5.65 14.90 -16.07
C ASN A 149 -6.11 16.29 -15.56
N ALA A 150 -5.61 17.35 -16.18
CA ALA A 150 -5.95 18.73 -15.80
C ALA A 150 -7.46 19.05 -15.99
N GLU A 151 -8.12 18.37 -16.92
CA GLU A 151 -9.56 18.48 -17.21
C GLU A 151 -10.41 17.58 -16.30
N GLY A 152 -9.81 16.86 -15.34
CA GLY A 152 -10.51 15.96 -14.43
C GLY A 152 -10.88 14.60 -15.03
N ALA A 153 -10.40 14.27 -16.22
CA ALA A 153 -10.73 13.03 -16.92
C ALA A 153 -9.60 11.98 -16.90
N GLY A 154 -9.97 10.72 -17.19
CA GLY A 154 -9.01 9.62 -17.39
C GLY A 154 -8.38 9.08 -16.11
N SER A 155 -8.99 9.26 -14.93
CA SER A 155 -8.59 8.54 -13.71
C SER A 155 -8.88 7.05 -13.85
N VAL A 156 -7.97 6.23 -13.33
CA VAL A 156 -8.14 4.79 -13.15
C VAL A 156 -7.69 4.49 -11.74
N ASP A 157 -8.59 4.07 -10.88
CA ASP A 157 -8.28 3.77 -9.49
C ASP A 157 -7.83 2.31 -9.28
N LEU A 158 -7.40 1.99 -8.05
CA LEU A 158 -6.95 0.65 -7.72
C LEU A 158 -8.06 -0.40 -7.83
N GLY A 159 -9.31 -0.05 -7.51
CA GLY A 159 -10.46 -0.95 -7.66
C GLY A 159 -10.72 -1.30 -9.11
N ASP A 160 -10.68 -0.30 -10.02
CA ASP A 160 -10.74 -0.53 -11.46
C ASP A 160 -9.67 -1.49 -11.94
N LEU A 161 -8.44 -1.32 -11.45
CA LEU A 161 -7.30 -2.15 -11.82
C LEU A 161 -7.41 -3.58 -11.26
N VAL A 162 -7.90 -3.75 -10.03
CA VAL A 162 -8.16 -5.09 -9.47
C VAL A 162 -9.21 -5.82 -10.32
N ARG A 163 -10.34 -5.16 -10.64
CA ARG A 163 -11.36 -5.74 -11.52
C ARG A 163 -10.84 -6.06 -12.92
N ALA A 164 -9.97 -5.23 -13.47
CA ALA A 164 -9.31 -5.50 -14.75
C ALA A 164 -8.33 -6.68 -14.66
N ALA A 165 -7.54 -6.75 -13.56
CA ALA A 165 -6.58 -7.80 -13.29
C ALA A 165 -7.22 -9.20 -13.31
N LEU A 166 -8.43 -9.35 -12.72
CA LEU A 166 -9.16 -10.63 -12.70
C LEU A 166 -9.50 -11.15 -14.11
N ARG A 167 -9.68 -10.23 -15.09
CA ARG A 167 -9.93 -10.60 -16.49
C ARG A 167 -8.68 -11.01 -17.25
N LEU A 168 -7.49 -10.74 -16.68
CA LEU A 168 -6.21 -11.10 -17.27
C LEU A 168 -5.73 -12.51 -16.91
N ARG A 169 -6.59 -13.30 -16.23
CA ARG A 169 -6.32 -14.67 -15.80
C ARG A 169 -5.01 -14.75 -14.97
N PRO A 170 -4.93 -14.07 -13.84
CA PRO A 170 -3.77 -14.15 -12.97
C PRO A 170 -3.67 -15.53 -12.31
N ASP A 171 -2.47 -16.08 -12.22
CA ASP A 171 -2.17 -17.17 -11.29
C ASP A 171 -1.97 -16.62 -9.88
N ARG A 172 -1.46 -15.39 -9.78
CA ARG A 172 -1.34 -14.63 -8.52
C ARG A 172 -1.74 -13.18 -8.73
N LEU A 173 -2.64 -12.69 -7.88
CA LEU A 173 -2.98 -11.26 -7.79
C LEU A 173 -2.15 -10.61 -6.68
N ILE A 174 -1.36 -9.61 -7.05
CA ILE A 174 -0.51 -8.86 -6.12
C ILE A 174 -1.03 -7.42 -6.04
N VAL A 175 -1.43 -6.97 -4.86
CA VAL A 175 -1.84 -5.57 -4.66
C VAL A 175 -0.82 -4.91 -3.74
N GLY A 176 -0.09 -3.91 -4.24
CA GLY A 176 1.05 -3.32 -3.55
C GLY A 176 0.71 -2.81 -2.16
N GLU A 177 -0.35 -2.04 -2.00
CA GLU A 177 -0.88 -1.62 -0.70
C GLU A 177 -2.37 -1.29 -0.80
N VAL A 178 -3.14 -1.76 0.15
CA VAL A 178 -4.58 -1.45 0.29
C VAL A 178 -4.76 -0.25 1.22
N ARG A 179 -5.42 0.81 0.71
CA ARG A 179 -5.59 2.09 1.42
C ARG A 179 -7.01 2.63 1.41
N GLY A 180 -7.87 2.11 0.54
CA GLY A 180 -9.23 2.59 0.30
C GLY A 180 -10.21 1.47 -0.04
N GLY A 181 -11.28 1.84 -0.73
CA GLY A 181 -12.38 0.94 -1.10
C GLY A 181 -12.01 -0.22 -2.01
N GLU A 182 -10.85 -0.18 -2.68
CA GLU A 182 -10.29 -1.31 -3.46
C GLU A 182 -10.12 -2.59 -2.62
N ALA A 183 -10.10 -2.46 -1.29
CA ALA A 183 -10.14 -3.60 -0.37
C ALA A 183 -11.31 -4.54 -0.65
N ALA A 184 -12.48 -4.01 -1.01
CA ALA A 184 -13.66 -4.81 -1.30
C ALA A 184 -13.47 -5.68 -2.56
N ASP A 185 -12.86 -5.12 -3.60
CA ASP A 185 -12.55 -5.85 -4.83
C ASP A 185 -11.49 -6.93 -4.59
N LEU A 186 -10.43 -6.61 -3.83
CA LEU A 186 -9.39 -7.57 -3.44
C LEU A 186 -9.98 -8.71 -2.61
N VAL A 187 -10.68 -8.40 -1.52
CA VAL A 187 -11.30 -9.41 -0.63
C VAL A 187 -12.29 -10.29 -1.40
N SER A 188 -13.06 -9.70 -2.33
CA SER A 188 -13.95 -10.46 -3.20
C SER A 188 -13.17 -11.43 -4.09
N ALA A 189 -12.07 -11.00 -4.69
CA ALA A 189 -11.22 -11.84 -5.54
C ALA A 189 -10.64 -13.02 -4.74
N LEU A 190 -10.00 -12.74 -3.60
CA LEU A 190 -9.35 -13.74 -2.75
C LEU A 190 -10.35 -14.75 -2.14
N SER A 191 -11.59 -14.32 -1.84
CA SER A 191 -12.63 -15.20 -1.30
C SER A 191 -13.36 -16.04 -2.36
N THR A 192 -13.08 -15.84 -3.65
CA THR A 192 -13.79 -16.49 -4.77
C THR A 192 -12.87 -17.34 -5.67
N GLY A 193 -11.72 -17.80 -5.14
CA GLY A 193 -10.85 -18.78 -5.80
C GLY A 193 -9.66 -18.19 -6.55
N HIS A 194 -9.29 -16.94 -6.29
CA HIS A 194 -8.00 -16.37 -6.73
C HIS A 194 -6.95 -16.57 -5.63
N ASP A 195 -6.67 -17.84 -5.30
CA ASP A 195 -5.79 -18.23 -4.20
C ASP A 195 -4.32 -17.88 -4.46
N GLY A 196 -3.61 -17.58 -3.38
CA GLY A 196 -2.20 -17.20 -3.39
C GLY A 196 -1.97 -15.72 -3.69
N GLY A 197 -2.98 -14.89 -3.43
CA GLY A 197 -2.85 -13.45 -3.52
C GLY A 197 -1.98 -12.87 -2.42
N LEU A 198 -1.25 -11.80 -2.75
CA LEU A 198 -0.37 -11.11 -1.80
C LEU A 198 -0.72 -9.63 -1.77
N SER A 199 -0.79 -9.05 -0.58
CA SER A 199 -1.02 -7.61 -0.45
C SER A 199 -0.38 -7.04 0.82
N THR A 200 -0.37 -5.70 0.94
CA THR A 200 0.08 -5.05 2.17
C THR A 200 -0.97 -4.11 2.74
N VAL A 201 -0.95 -3.94 4.05
CA VAL A 201 -1.79 -3.00 4.78
C VAL A 201 -0.97 -2.30 5.88
N HIS A 202 -1.33 -1.07 6.22
CA HIS A 202 -0.71 -0.35 7.33
C HIS A 202 -1.38 -0.73 8.66
N ALA A 203 -0.66 -1.45 9.52
CA ALA A 203 -1.11 -1.84 10.85
C ALA A 203 0.07 -2.16 11.77
N GLY A 204 -0.13 -2.15 13.07
CA GLY A 204 0.90 -2.46 14.06
C GLY A 204 0.91 -3.92 14.53
N ASN A 205 -0.19 -4.66 14.32
CA ASN A 205 -0.34 -6.06 14.74
C ASN A 205 -1.39 -6.76 13.85
N PRO A 206 -1.52 -8.11 13.93
CA PRO A 206 -2.47 -8.87 13.12
C PRO A 206 -3.94 -8.44 13.30
N ALA A 207 -4.37 -8.17 14.53
CA ALA A 207 -5.74 -7.74 14.82
C ALA A 207 -6.05 -6.39 14.17
N GLU A 208 -5.17 -5.39 14.34
CA GLU A 208 -5.28 -4.10 13.67
C GLU A 208 -5.27 -4.22 12.14
N ALA A 209 -4.54 -5.20 11.58
CA ALA A 209 -4.54 -5.45 10.14
C ALA A 209 -5.91 -5.90 9.66
N MET A 210 -6.57 -6.80 10.38
CA MET A 210 -7.93 -7.25 10.07
C MET A 210 -8.96 -6.14 10.27
N ASP A 211 -8.88 -5.37 11.36
CA ASP A 211 -9.77 -4.21 11.62
C ASP A 211 -9.61 -3.14 10.52
N ARG A 212 -8.37 -2.93 10.09
CA ARG A 212 -8.10 -1.99 8.99
C ARG A 212 -8.69 -2.47 7.67
N LEU A 213 -8.52 -3.75 7.34
CA LEU A 213 -9.12 -4.35 6.15
C LEU A 213 -10.66 -4.31 6.21
N GLU A 214 -11.27 -4.57 7.38
CA GLU A 214 -12.71 -4.44 7.59
C GLU A 214 -13.19 -3.03 7.26
N SER A 215 -12.54 -2.02 7.83
CA SER A 215 -12.88 -0.62 7.61
C SER A 215 -12.73 -0.22 6.13
N LEU A 216 -11.66 -0.65 5.46
CA LEU A 216 -11.43 -0.36 4.06
C LEU A 216 -12.41 -1.10 3.14
N THR A 217 -12.75 -2.35 3.47
CA THR A 217 -13.75 -3.13 2.73
C THR A 217 -15.14 -2.51 2.84
N LEU A 218 -15.48 -1.98 4.02
CA LEU A 218 -16.74 -1.27 4.24
C LEU A 218 -16.86 -0.01 3.35
N LEU A 219 -15.75 0.70 3.13
CA LEU A 219 -15.72 1.85 2.22
C LEU A 219 -16.07 1.47 0.77
N GLY A 220 -15.58 0.31 0.30
CA GLY A 220 -15.84 -0.17 -1.07
C GLY A 220 -17.16 -0.93 -1.24
N ALA A 221 -17.72 -1.50 -0.17
CA ALA A 221 -18.93 -2.32 -0.21
C ALA A 221 -19.86 -2.06 0.98
N PRO A 222 -20.38 -0.83 1.16
CA PRO A 222 -21.18 -0.47 2.33
C PRO A 222 -22.48 -1.27 2.44
N GLY A 223 -22.99 -1.82 1.34
CA GLY A 223 -24.21 -2.63 1.32
C GLY A 223 -24.09 -4.04 1.92
N LEU A 224 -22.87 -4.53 2.20
CA LEU A 224 -22.67 -5.89 2.71
C LEU A 224 -22.95 -6.01 4.22
N GLY A 225 -22.88 -4.94 4.96
CA GLY A 225 -22.91 -4.96 6.43
C GLY A 225 -21.66 -5.61 7.05
N ILE A 226 -21.41 -5.31 8.32
CA ILE A 226 -20.17 -5.73 9.01
C ILE A 226 -20.02 -7.25 9.06
N ALA A 227 -21.08 -7.99 9.41
CA ALA A 227 -21.04 -9.44 9.48
C ALA A 227 -20.74 -10.12 8.13
N GLY A 228 -21.25 -9.56 7.03
CA GLY A 228 -20.94 -10.02 5.68
C GLY A 228 -19.49 -9.78 5.30
N ILE A 229 -18.97 -8.62 5.68
CA ILE A 229 -17.55 -8.25 5.44
C ILE A 229 -16.62 -9.16 6.24
N ARG A 230 -16.88 -9.39 7.53
CA ARG A 230 -16.10 -10.29 8.40
C ARG A 230 -15.99 -11.70 7.82
N ARG A 231 -17.14 -12.26 7.38
CA ARG A 231 -17.13 -13.58 6.74
C ARG A 231 -16.29 -13.63 5.48
N ARG A 232 -16.36 -12.60 4.63
CA ARG A 232 -15.53 -12.52 3.42
C ARG A 232 -14.04 -12.35 3.73
N LEU A 233 -13.69 -11.51 4.70
CA LEU A 233 -12.31 -11.33 5.15
C LEU A 233 -11.72 -12.62 5.71
N HIS A 234 -12.49 -13.34 6.53
CA HIS A 234 -12.06 -14.62 7.10
C HIS A 234 -11.86 -15.69 6.01
N ALA A 235 -12.66 -15.65 4.94
CA ALA A 235 -12.48 -16.54 3.78
C ALA A 235 -11.39 -16.11 2.82
N ALA A 236 -10.99 -14.83 2.85
CA ALA A 236 -10.02 -14.25 1.92
C ALA A 236 -8.59 -14.22 2.46
N VAL A 237 -8.39 -14.21 3.77
CA VAL A 237 -7.08 -14.07 4.39
C VAL A 237 -6.72 -15.34 5.13
N ASP A 238 -5.60 -15.95 4.76
CA ASP A 238 -5.08 -17.16 5.42
C ASP A 238 -3.97 -16.83 6.40
N VAL A 239 -3.07 -15.91 6.01
CA VAL A 239 -1.84 -15.62 6.74
C VAL A 239 -1.58 -14.12 6.83
N LEU A 240 -1.14 -13.71 8.00
CA LEU A 240 -0.66 -12.35 8.26
C LEU A 240 0.84 -12.39 8.57
N VAL A 241 1.61 -11.49 7.94
CA VAL A 241 3.06 -11.39 8.11
C VAL A 241 3.42 -9.99 8.56
N GLY A 242 3.99 -9.89 9.77
CA GLY A 242 4.43 -8.63 10.34
C GLY A 242 5.85 -8.28 9.92
N VAL A 243 6.08 -7.03 9.50
CA VAL A 243 7.41 -6.51 9.23
C VAL A 243 7.63 -5.21 9.98
N GLU A 244 8.83 -5.04 10.52
CA GLU A 244 9.19 -3.87 11.32
C GLU A 244 10.58 -3.35 10.96
N ARG A 245 10.78 -2.05 11.15
CA ARG A 245 12.09 -1.44 11.14
C ARG A 245 12.65 -1.45 12.55
N ARG A 246 13.79 -2.11 12.74
CA ARG A 246 14.49 -2.23 14.03
C ARG A 246 15.21 -0.93 14.39
N GLY A 247 15.59 -0.80 15.65
CA GLY A 247 16.31 0.37 16.16
C GLY A 247 17.66 0.63 15.49
N ASP A 248 18.31 -0.40 14.96
CA ASP A 248 19.55 -0.31 14.17
C ASP A 248 19.33 0.12 12.71
N GLY A 249 18.05 0.34 12.33
CA GLY A 249 17.66 0.72 10.98
C GLY A 249 17.43 -0.46 10.03
N SER A 250 17.76 -1.69 10.42
CA SER A 250 17.45 -2.90 9.66
C SER A 250 15.95 -3.13 9.60
N ARG A 251 15.50 -3.93 8.63
CA ARG A 251 14.10 -4.34 8.46
C ARG A 251 14.02 -5.85 8.53
N GLY A 252 12.95 -6.36 9.11
CA GLY A 252 12.79 -7.80 9.18
C GLY A 252 11.38 -8.23 9.55
N VAL A 253 11.09 -9.49 9.27
CA VAL A 253 9.88 -10.18 9.68
C VAL A 253 9.89 -10.30 11.21
N VAL A 254 8.83 -9.84 11.86
CA VAL A 254 8.64 -9.95 13.32
C VAL A 254 7.75 -11.12 13.69
N GLY A 255 7.02 -11.68 12.74
CA GLY A 255 6.21 -12.86 12.93
C GLY A 255 5.36 -13.20 11.74
N VAL A 256 4.86 -14.43 11.77
CA VAL A 256 3.97 -15.04 10.79
C VAL A 256 2.83 -15.70 11.56
N TRP A 257 1.58 -15.38 11.24
CA TRP A 257 0.40 -15.90 11.93
C TRP A 257 -0.59 -16.46 10.91
N SER A 258 -1.13 -17.65 11.18
CA SER A 258 -2.35 -18.12 10.50
C SER A 258 -3.58 -17.45 11.12
N LEU A 259 -4.56 -17.17 10.28
CA LEU A 259 -5.88 -16.73 10.70
C LEU A 259 -6.76 -17.96 10.90
N GLU A 260 -7.22 -18.16 12.11
CA GLU A 260 -8.05 -19.29 12.51
C GLU A 260 -9.33 -18.80 13.25
N GLY A 261 -10.11 -19.73 13.79
CA GLY A 261 -11.33 -19.41 14.51
C GLY A 261 -12.51 -19.14 13.59
N THR A 262 -13.33 -18.16 13.93
CA THR A 262 -14.51 -17.77 13.15
C THR A 262 -14.45 -16.30 12.72
N ALA A 263 -15.30 -15.91 11.80
CA ALA A 263 -15.40 -14.54 11.36
C ALA A 263 -15.78 -13.55 12.46
N GLU A 264 -16.50 -14.01 13.47
CA GLU A 264 -16.93 -13.25 14.65
C GLU A 264 -15.87 -13.25 15.76
N SER A 265 -15.02 -14.29 15.81
CA SER A 265 -13.95 -14.46 16.79
C SER A 265 -12.69 -15.01 16.11
N PRO A 266 -12.00 -14.15 15.34
CA PRO A 266 -10.76 -14.56 14.67
C PRO A 266 -9.66 -14.77 15.70
N THR A 267 -8.86 -15.81 15.50
CA THR A 267 -7.66 -16.11 16.27
C THR A 267 -6.44 -16.07 15.39
N PHE A 268 -5.32 -15.59 15.94
CA PHE A 268 -4.06 -15.48 15.22
C PHE A 268 -3.06 -16.45 15.81
N VAL A 269 -2.89 -17.59 15.15
CA VAL A 269 -2.02 -18.66 15.63
C VAL A 269 -0.60 -18.39 15.15
N PRO A 270 0.37 -18.19 16.07
CA PRO A 270 1.75 -17.95 15.70
C PRO A 270 2.32 -19.17 14.95
N LEU A 271 2.89 -18.91 13.78
CA LEU A 271 3.74 -19.85 13.06
C LEU A 271 5.21 -19.65 13.47
N ALA A 272 6.17 -19.79 12.60
CA ALA A 272 7.58 -19.71 12.93
C ALA A 272 8.03 -18.33 13.48
N GLY A 273 8.66 -18.32 14.66
CA GLY A 273 9.33 -17.15 15.23
C GLY A 273 8.42 -15.98 15.63
N SER A 274 7.14 -16.26 15.87
CA SER A 274 6.14 -15.26 16.18
C SER A 274 5.83 -15.20 17.67
N ALA A 275 5.62 -14.00 18.22
CA ALA A 275 5.08 -13.83 19.56
C ALA A 275 3.54 -13.98 19.53
N PRO A 276 2.91 -14.42 20.64
CA PRO A 276 1.47 -14.39 20.79
C PRO A 276 0.91 -12.96 20.56
N VAL A 277 -0.23 -12.85 19.92
CA VAL A 277 -0.92 -11.57 19.75
C VAL A 277 -1.59 -11.22 21.08
N PRO A 278 -1.36 -10.02 21.64
CA PRO A 278 -2.09 -9.57 22.83
C PRO A 278 -3.59 -9.56 22.57
N LEU A 279 -4.37 -10.02 23.53
CA LEU A 279 -5.83 -9.95 23.44
C LEU A 279 -6.32 -8.50 23.34
N PRO A 280 -7.44 -8.23 22.63
CA PRO A 280 -8.03 -6.91 22.58
C PRO A 280 -8.31 -6.40 24.00
N GLY A 281 -7.67 -5.28 24.39
CA GLY A 281 -7.75 -4.70 25.73
C GLY A 281 -6.47 -4.75 26.56
N GLU A 282 -5.48 -5.57 26.22
CA GLU A 282 -4.16 -5.53 26.83
C GLU A 282 -3.33 -4.41 26.17
N SER A 283 -3.39 -3.26 26.77
CA SER A 283 -2.67 -2.06 26.33
C SER A 283 -1.16 -2.25 26.44
N ARG A 284 -0.42 -1.94 25.36
CA ARG A 284 1.05 -1.78 25.34
C ARG A 284 1.57 -0.64 26.25
N ARG A 285 0.77 -0.11 27.17
CA ARG A 285 1.14 0.97 28.10
C ARG A 285 1.85 0.45 29.35
N GLY A 286 2.62 -0.62 29.26
CA GLY A 286 3.26 -1.24 30.44
C GLY A 286 4.74 -1.55 30.32
N VAL A 287 5.41 -1.29 29.20
CA VAL A 287 6.88 -1.46 29.13
C VAL A 287 7.51 -0.08 29.37
N GLY A 288 7.85 0.15 30.64
CA GLY A 288 8.55 1.32 31.09
C GLY A 288 9.87 1.53 30.35
N ARG A 289 10.11 2.79 30.02
CA ARG A 289 11.45 3.26 29.71
C ARG A 289 12.26 3.17 31.01
N GLY A 290 13.10 2.16 31.10
CA GLY A 290 14.23 2.12 32.01
C GLY A 290 15.49 2.53 31.27
#